data_003f667331322055b24f1ccb2c88abcf
#
_entry.id   003f667331322055b24f1ccb2c88abcf
#
_cell.length_a   1.000
_cell.length_b   1.000
_cell.length_c   1.000
_cell.angle_alpha   90.00
_cell.angle_beta   90.00
_cell.angle_gamma   90.00
#
_symmetry.space_group_name_H-M   'P 1'
#
loop_
_entity.id
_entity.type
_entity.pdbx_description
1 polymer ?
#
loop_
_entity_poly.entity_id
_entity_poly.type
_entity_poly.pdbx_seq_one_letter_code
_entity_poly.pdbx_strand_id
1 'polypeptide(L)'
;MSLYLGIDIGGTNTELGVVNERGQVVSSQTLSTTRYGADYESYITALADLIKQISASPDLEGEVVGIGVGAPNANYFSGCVEQAVNLPWTKTTPIVADLEARTGLPVVLDNDANASALGEHSYGVARGLDHFVEITLGTGVGSGIYADGRLIRGYQGKAGELGHMAVGEPDQLCGCGRYGCLEASVAAPAVARRAVRLKKLCLEQGMWSELCDIPDEELTSKVVAEVALATGDSLARQVFEETGEVLGRALAQFACFSAPQAFILFG
;
A
#
# COMPACT_ATOMS: atom_id res chain seq x y z
N MET A 1 4.49 -26.66 -14.67
CA MET A 1 5.06 -25.35 -14.33
C MET A 1 4.54 -24.99 -12.95
N SER A 2 5.40 -24.49 -12.06
CA SER A 2 4.96 -24.04 -10.74
C SER A 2 4.26 -22.70 -10.87
N LEU A 3 3.09 -22.59 -10.25
CA LEU A 3 2.33 -21.35 -10.13
C LEU A 3 2.24 -20.96 -8.65
N TYR A 4 2.11 -19.69 -8.39
CA TYR A 4 1.98 -19.14 -7.04
C TYR A 4 0.73 -18.25 -7.00
N LEU A 5 0.03 -18.25 -5.89
CA LEU A 5 -1.09 -17.36 -5.68
C LEU A 5 -0.66 -16.17 -4.82
N GLY A 6 -0.71 -14.98 -5.39
CA GLY A 6 -0.56 -13.72 -4.67
C GLY A 6 -1.92 -13.23 -4.19
N ILE A 7 -2.01 -12.80 -2.94
CA ILE A 7 -3.24 -12.26 -2.34
C ILE A 7 -2.90 -10.92 -1.68
N ASP A 8 -3.64 -9.89 -2.04
CA ASP A 8 -3.61 -8.58 -1.38
C ASP A 8 -4.93 -8.37 -0.62
N ILE A 9 -4.87 -8.36 0.71
CA ILE A 9 -6.05 -8.19 1.57
C ILE A 9 -6.22 -6.71 1.89
N GLY A 10 -7.07 -6.04 1.12
CA GLY A 10 -7.47 -4.66 1.40
C GLY A 10 -8.75 -4.56 2.24
N GLY A 11 -9.01 -3.38 2.78
CA GLY A 11 -10.21 -3.11 3.61
C GLY A 11 -11.53 -3.25 2.85
N THR A 12 -11.55 -2.97 1.57
CA THR A 12 -12.75 -3.05 0.72
C THR A 12 -12.79 -4.36 -0.07
N ASN A 13 -11.71 -4.68 -0.74
CA ASN A 13 -11.55 -5.86 -1.57
C ASN A 13 -10.29 -6.62 -1.21
N THR A 14 -10.31 -7.91 -1.49
CA THR A 14 -9.16 -8.80 -1.51
C THR A 14 -8.90 -9.19 -2.96
N GLU A 15 -7.72 -8.86 -3.47
CA GLU A 15 -7.31 -9.20 -4.84
C GLU A 15 -6.47 -10.48 -4.83
N LEU A 16 -6.77 -11.38 -5.77
CA LEU A 16 -6.04 -12.63 -5.95
C LEU A 16 -5.45 -12.67 -7.36
N GLY A 17 -4.18 -13.01 -7.46
CA GLY A 17 -3.51 -13.20 -8.75
C GLY A 17 -2.72 -14.51 -8.78
N VAL A 18 -2.93 -15.34 -9.81
CA VAL A 18 -2.06 -16.48 -10.09
C VAL A 18 -0.87 -15.99 -10.89
N VAL A 19 0.32 -16.26 -10.40
CA VAL A 19 1.59 -15.76 -10.95
C VAL A 19 2.50 -16.93 -11.32
N ASN A 20 3.12 -16.87 -12.48
CA ASN A 20 4.12 -17.84 -12.90
C ASN A 20 5.54 -17.46 -12.38
N GLU A 21 6.51 -18.36 -12.58
CA GLU A 21 7.92 -18.16 -12.16
C GLU A 21 8.58 -16.92 -12.79
N ARG A 22 7.98 -16.32 -13.81
CA ARG A 22 8.46 -15.10 -14.47
C ARG A 22 7.84 -13.82 -13.90
N GLY A 23 6.97 -13.94 -12.88
CA GLY A 23 6.24 -12.80 -12.30
C GLY A 23 5.04 -12.34 -13.14
N GLN A 24 4.61 -13.13 -14.14
CA GLN A 24 3.45 -12.77 -14.97
C GLN A 24 2.17 -13.25 -14.31
N VAL A 25 1.19 -12.37 -14.17
CA VAL A 25 -0.15 -12.71 -13.71
C VAL A 25 -0.88 -13.42 -14.85
N VAL A 26 -1.26 -14.68 -14.63
CA VAL A 26 -1.95 -15.52 -15.62
C VAL A 26 -3.45 -15.60 -15.38
N SER A 27 -3.91 -15.30 -14.18
CA SER A 27 -5.33 -15.22 -13.82
C SER A 27 -5.50 -14.28 -12.62
N SER A 28 -6.64 -13.60 -12.52
CA SER A 28 -6.96 -12.74 -11.38
C SER A 28 -8.43 -12.86 -11.00
N GLN A 29 -8.70 -12.69 -9.71
CA GLN A 29 -10.04 -12.69 -9.12
C GLN A 29 -10.09 -11.67 -7.99
N THR A 30 -11.29 -11.20 -7.68
CA THR A 30 -11.55 -10.26 -6.59
C THR A 30 -12.60 -10.81 -5.65
N LEU A 31 -12.35 -10.74 -4.35
CA LEU A 31 -13.31 -11.05 -3.30
C LEU A 31 -13.62 -9.76 -2.52
N SER A 32 -14.89 -9.43 -2.32
CA SER A 32 -15.24 -8.26 -1.49
C SER A 32 -14.96 -8.56 -0.02
N THR A 33 -14.01 -7.84 0.58
CA THR A 33 -13.67 -7.94 2.01
C THR A 33 -14.82 -7.41 2.88
N THR A 34 -15.42 -6.29 2.47
CA THR A 34 -16.51 -5.62 3.22
C THR A 34 -17.78 -6.45 3.32
N ARG A 35 -18.02 -7.38 2.37
CA ARG A 35 -19.23 -8.24 2.36
C ARG A 35 -19.41 -9.03 3.64
N TYR A 36 -18.31 -9.39 4.31
CA TYR A 36 -18.31 -10.23 5.50
C TYR A 36 -18.31 -9.42 6.80
N GLY A 37 -18.14 -8.11 6.72
CA GLY A 37 -18.08 -7.26 7.92
C GLY A 37 -17.06 -7.76 8.93
N ALA A 38 -17.44 -7.81 10.20
CA ALA A 38 -16.57 -8.30 11.27
C ALA A 38 -16.48 -9.86 11.37
N ASP A 39 -17.18 -10.60 10.50
CA ASP A 39 -17.19 -12.07 10.50
C ASP A 39 -15.99 -12.63 9.74
N TYR A 40 -14.88 -12.71 10.46
CA TYR A 40 -13.63 -13.26 9.92
C TYR A 40 -13.76 -14.72 9.48
N GLU A 41 -14.52 -15.55 10.21
CA GLU A 41 -14.68 -16.99 9.87
C GLU A 41 -15.37 -17.18 8.51
N SER A 42 -16.43 -16.44 8.25
CA SER A 42 -17.08 -16.45 6.93
C SER A 42 -16.17 -15.93 5.84
N TYR A 43 -15.39 -14.88 6.11
CA TYR A 43 -14.41 -14.33 5.17
C TYR A 43 -13.32 -15.35 4.80
N ILE A 44 -12.64 -15.92 5.80
CA ILE A 44 -11.51 -16.82 5.54
C ILE A 44 -11.95 -18.13 4.89
N THR A 45 -13.17 -18.59 5.19
CA THR A 45 -13.78 -19.75 4.52
C THR A 45 -14.03 -19.45 3.04
N ALA A 46 -14.65 -18.32 2.73
CA ALA A 46 -14.92 -17.93 1.34
C ALA A 46 -13.60 -17.69 0.56
N LEU A 47 -12.58 -17.10 1.19
CA LEU A 47 -11.27 -16.91 0.60
C LEU A 47 -10.62 -18.27 0.27
N ALA A 48 -10.64 -19.22 1.21
CA ALA A 48 -10.09 -20.56 1.00
C ALA A 48 -10.83 -21.34 -0.10
N ASP A 49 -12.14 -21.20 -0.17
CA ASP A 49 -12.94 -21.85 -1.24
C ASP A 49 -12.63 -21.24 -2.60
N LEU A 50 -12.46 -19.93 -2.68
CA LEU A 50 -12.05 -19.26 -3.92
C LEU A 50 -10.64 -19.70 -4.35
N ILE A 51 -9.69 -19.82 -3.40
CA ILE A 51 -8.33 -20.34 -3.66
C ILE A 51 -8.39 -21.74 -4.26
N LYS A 52 -9.20 -22.66 -3.68
CA LYS A 52 -9.38 -24.02 -4.19
C LYS A 52 -9.98 -24.03 -5.59
N GLN A 53 -10.99 -23.19 -5.81
CA GLN A 53 -11.62 -23.04 -7.13
C GLN A 53 -10.63 -22.58 -8.19
N ILE A 54 -9.84 -21.56 -7.88
CA ILE A 54 -8.78 -21.06 -8.78
C ILE A 54 -7.76 -22.16 -9.04
N SER A 55 -7.24 -22.80 -7.99
CA SER A 55 -6.18 -23.82 -8.09
C SER A 55 -6.63 -25.07 -8.87
N ALA A 56 -7.92 -25.36 -8.88
CA ALA A 56 -8.51 -26.49 -9.63
C ALA A 56 -8.94 -26.11 -11.05
N SER A 57 -8.73 -24.87 -11.49
CA SER A 57 -9.14 -24.40 -12.82
C SER A 57 -8.41 -25.16 -13.93
N PRO A 58 -9.12 -25.74 -14.90
CA PRO A 58 -8.51 -26.42 -16.05
C PRO A 58 -7.77 -25.44 -17.00
N ASP A 59 -8.00 -24.15 -16.86
CA ASP A 59 -7.37 -23.11 -17.69
C ASP A 59 -5.95 -22.77 -17.21
N LEU A 60 -5.51 -23.28 -16.05
CA LEU A 60 -4.17 -23.05 -15.55
C LEU A 60 -3.18 -24.07 -16.16
N GLU A 61 -2.16 -23.56 -16.81
CA GLU A 61 -1.05 -24.38 -17.35
C GLU A 61 0.02 -24.67 -16.27
N GLY A 62 -0.40 -25.27 -15.15
CA GLY A 62 0.49 -25.62 -14.05
C GLY A 62 -0.22 -25.89 -12.74
N GLU A 63 0.54 -26.15 -11.70
CA GLU A 63 0.06 -26.43 -10.35
C GLU A 63 0.37 -25.24 -9.42
N VAL A 64 -0.62 -24.81 -8.65
CA VAL A 64 -0.41 -23.79 -7.58
C VAL A 64 0.29 -24.50 -6.42
N VAL A 65 1.52 -24.07 -6.11
CA VAL A 65 2.39 -24.73 -5.13
C VAL A 65 2.59 -23.91 -3.84
N GLY A 66 2.07 -22.68 -3.78
CA GLY A 66 2.20 -21.83 -2.60
C GLY A 66 1.41 -20.53 -2.72
N ILE A 67 1.20 -19.90 -1.58
CA ILE A 67 0.41 -18.68 -1.42
C ILE A 67 1.27 -17.60 -0.74
N GLY A 68 1.34 -16.41 -1.34
CA GLY A 68 1.88 -15.20 -0.73
C GLY A 68 0.76 -14.22 -0.41
N VAL A 69 0.70 -13.72 0.82
CA VAL A 69 -0.32 -12.78 1.27
C VAL A 69 0.31 -11.47 1.70
N GLY A 70 -0.13 -10.35 1.13
CA GLY A 70 0.08 -9.00 1.60
C GLY A 70 -1.16 -8.51 2.36
N ALA A 71 -0.98 -7.91 3.53
CA ALA A 71 -2.10 -7.35 4.29
C ALA A 71 -1.64 -6.22 5.22
N PRO A 72 -2.51 -5.24 5.53
CA PRO A 72 -2.19 -4.23 6.52
C PRO A 72 -1.98 -4.87 7.90
N ASN A 73 -1.02 -4.37 8.67
CA ASN A 73 -0.65 -4.88 9.99
C ASN A 73 -0.31 -6.39 10.02
N ALA A 74 0.04 -6.98 8.88
CA ALA A 74 0.49 -8.37 8.84
C ALA A 74 1.87 -8.51 9.49
N ASN A 75 2.05 -9.59 10.23
CA ASN A 75 3.30 -9.91 10.89
C ASN A 75 3.84 -11.24 10.34
N TYR A 76 4.97 -11.14 9.65
CA TYR A 76 5.65 -12.28 9.04
C TYR A 76 6.01 -13.39 10.03
N PHE A 77 6.41 -13.03 11.26
CA PHE A 77 6.88 -14.01 12.23
C PHE A 77 5.74 -14.76 12.95
N SER A 78 4.62 -14.06 13.20
CA SER A 78 3.46 -14.68 13.84
C SER A 78 2.51 -15.36 12.84
N GLY A 79 2.60 -15.02 11.56
CA GLY A 79 1.64 -15.44 10.54
C GLY A 79 0.23 -14.86 10.72
N CYS A 80 0.13 -13.77 11.50
CA CYS A 80 -1.14 -13.14 11.84
C CYS A 80 -1.26 -11.73 11.27
N VAL A 81 -2.48 -11.32 11.01
CA VAL A 81 -2.83 -9.90 10.90
C VAL A 81 -3.19 -9.40 12.30
N GLU A 82 -2.45 -8.39 12.79
CA GLU A 82 -2.51 -7.92 14.17
C GLU A 82 -3.25 -6.59 14.28
N GLN A 83 -4.52 -6.60 14.72
CA GLN A 83 -5.29 -5.40 15.03
C GLN A 83 -5.33 -4.35 13.89
N ALA A 84 -5.55 -4.81 12.65
CA ALA A 84 -5.60 -3.94 11.49
C ALA A 84 -6.85 -3.03 11.55
N VAL A 85 -6.63 -1.73 11.71
CA VAL A 85 -7.71 -0.72 11.77
C VAL A 85 -8.40 -0.52 10.41
N ASN A 86 -7.74 -0.92 9.33
CA ASN A 86 -8.24 -0.79 7.96
C ASN A 86 -9.04 -2.02 7.49
N LEU A 87 -9.12 -3.07 8.33
CA LEU A 87 -9.91 -4.25 8.01
C LEU A 87 -11.23 -4.25 8.81
N PRO A 88 -12.28 -4.91 8.31
CA PRO A 88 -13.58 -4.95 8.99
C PRO A 88 -13.54 -5.66 10.36
N TRP A 89 -12.59 -6.57 10.57
CA TRP A 89 -12.34 -7.26 11.85
C TRP A 89 -11.11 -6.65 12.56
N THR A 90 -11.26 -6.36 13.85
CA THR A 90 -10.23 -5.66 14.65
C THR A 90 -9.38 -6.60 15.51
N LYS A 91 -9.74 -7.88 15.58
CA LYS A 91 -9.00 -8.88 16.37
C LYS A 91 -7.79 -9.40 15.58
N THR A 92 -6.78 -9.86 16.28
CA THR A 92 -5.67 -10.62 15.68
C THR A 92 -6.21 -11.91 15.04
N THR A 93 -5.88 -12.13 13.77
CA THR A 93 -6.36 -13.25 12.96
C THR A 93 -5.18 -14.07 12.41
N PRO A 94 -5.17 -15.41 12.59
CA PRO A 94 -4.06 -16.28 12.20
C PRO A 94 -4.17 -16.70 10.72
N ILE A 95 -4.02 -15.75 9.80
CA ILE A 95 -4.22 -15.92 8.36
C ILE A 95 -3.44 -17.12 7.80
N VAL A 96 -2.16 -17.26 8.17
CA VAL A 96 -1.30 -18.35 7.68
C VAL A 96 -1.88 -19.70 8.09
N ALA A 97 -2.07 -19.92 9.39
CA ALA A 97 -2.57 -21.20 9.92
C ALA A 97 -3.95 -21.56 9.36
N ASP A 98 -4.82 -20.57 9.22
CA ASP A 98 -6.17 -20.76 8.72
C ASP A 98 -6.21 -21.12 7.23
N LEU A 99 -5.39 -20.46 6.39
CA LEU A 99 -5.30 -20.78 4.98
C LEU A 99 -4.59 -22.11 4.74
N GLU A 100 -3.49 -22.40 5.44
CA GLU A 100 -2.79 -23.69 5.33
C GLU A 100 -3.70 -24.86 5.70
N ALA A 101 -4.43 -24.74 6.81
CA ALA A 101 -5.37 -25.79 7.26
C ALA A 101 -6.51 -26.02 6.25
N ARG A 102 -6.98 -24.98 5.58
CA ARG A 102 -8.11 -25.07 4.64
C ARG A 102 -7.70 -25.45 3.21
N THR A 103 -6.51 -25.05 2.77
CA THR A 103 -6.07 -25.21 1.37
C THR A 103 -5.07 -26.36 1.19
N GLY A 104 -4.31 -26.69 2.23
CA GLY A 104 -3.20 -27.64 2.18
C GLY A 104 -1.94 -27.08 1.49
N LEU A 105 -1.93 -25.80 1.11
CA LEU A 105 -0.80 -25.14 0.47
C LEU A 105 0.04 -24.37 1.49
N PRO A 106 1.36 -24.29 1.35
CA PRO A 106 2.19 -23.44 2.18
C PRO A 106 1.86 -21.96 1.97
N VAL A 107 1.77 -21.19 3.06
CA VAL A 107 1.38 -19.78 3.05
C VAL A 107 2.47 -18.90 3.70
N VAL A 108 2.81 -17.80 3.05
CA VAL A 108 3.66 -16.74 3.60
C VAL A 108 2.85 -15.45 3.68
N LEU A 109 2.92 -14.78 4.81
CA LEU A 109 2.25 -13.51 5.06
C LEU A 109 3.29 -12.41 5.33
N ASP A 110 3.10 -11.23 4.76
CA ASP A 110 3.87 -10.04 5.11
C ASP A 110 2.97 -8.78 5.06
N ASN A 111 3.49 -7.67 5.55
CA ASN A 111 2.84 -6.38 5.33
C ASN A 111 2.75 -6.08 3.83
N ASP A 112 1.69 -5.38 3.41
CA ASP A 112 1.40 -5.04 2.01
C ASP A 112 2.56 -4.27 1.34
N ALA A 113 3.12 -3.24 2.00
CA ALA A 113 4.26 -2.50 1.46
C ALA A 113 5.55 -3.35 1.42
N ASN A 114 5.74 -4.26 2.37
CA ASN A 114 6.83 -5.24 2.32
C ASN A 114 6.67 -6.20 1.14
N ALA A 115 5.44 -6.67 0.90
CA ALA A 115 5.13 -7.55 -0.24
C ALA A 115 5.38 -6.84 -1.58
N SER A 116 5.02 -5.54 -1.68
CA SER A 116 5.30 -4.70 -2.83
C SER A 116 6.82 -4.59 -3.08
N ALA A 117 7.61 -4.25 -2.05
CA ALA A 117 9.06 -4.15 -2.16
C ALA A 117 9.73 -5.48 -2.57
N LEU A 118 9.20 -6.62 -2.09
CA LEU A 118 9.62 -7.95 -2.54
C LEU A 118 9.32 -8.15 -4.04
N GLY A 119 8.17 -7.69 -4.50
CA GLY A 119 7.78 -7.74 -5.89
C GLY A 119 8.71 -6.90 -6.78
N GLU A 120 8.98 -5.66 -6.39
CA GLU A 120 9.88 -4.76 -7.10
C GLU A 120 11.32 -5.29 -7.15
N HIS A 121 11.81 -5.88 -6.07
CA HIS A 121 13.12 -6.52 -6.05
C HIS A 121 13.20 -7.75 -6.95
N SER A 122 12.12 -8.55 -7.00
CA SER A 122 12.12 -9.81 -7.77
C SER A 122 11.87 -9.60 -9.26
N TYR A 123 10.95 -8.70 -9.61
CA TYR A 123 10.43 -8.57 -10.97
C TYR A 123 10.38 -7.14 -11.50
N GLY A 124 10.47 -6.12 -10.64
CA GLY A 124 10.29 -4.72 -10.98
C GLY A 124 11.59 -3.93 -11.15
N VAL A 125 11.51 -2.64 -10.85
CA VAL A 125 12.60 -1.67 -11.04
C VAL A 125 13.73 -1.80 -10.04
N ALA A 126 13.51 -2.48 -8.90
CA ALA A 126 14.52 -2.74 -7.88
C ALA A 126 15.38 -3.98 -8.15
N ARG A 127 15.22 -4.65 -9.29
CA ARG A 127 16.04 -5.82 -9.62
C ARG A 127 17.53 -5.48 -9.63
N GLY A 128 18.31 -6.24 -8.83
CA GLY A 128 19.74 -6.06 -8.71
C GLY A 128 20.17 -4.94 -7.75
N LEU A 129 19.23 -4.33 -7.02
CA LEU A 129 19.56 -3.41 -5.94
C LEU A 129 19.57 -4.15 -4.60
N ASP A 130 20.67 -4.07 -3.89
CA ASP A 130 20.83 -4.67 -2.56
C ASP A 130 20.38 -3.73 -1.43
N HIS A 131 20.31 -2.41 -1.71
CA HIS A 131 19.95 -1.37 -0.76
C HIS A 131 18.97 -0.39 -1.39
N PHE A 132 17.71 -0.49 -1.07
CA PHE A 132 16.70 0.48 -1.54
C PHE A 132 15.58 0.65 -0.52
N VAL A 133 14.84 1.72 -0.66
CA VAL A 133 13.63 1.99 0.10
C VAL A 133 12.50 2.19 -0.89
N GLU A 134 11.48 1.35 -0.82
CA GLU A 134 10.21 1.59 -1.51
C GLU A 134 9.28 2.37 -0.61
N ILE A 135 8.56 3.33 -1.19
CA ILE A 135 7.53 4.12 -0.52
C ILE A 135 6.26 4.04 -1.35
N THR A 136 5.22 3.49 -0.76
CA THR A 136 3.90 3.42 -1.38
C THR A 136 3.07 4.64 -0.97
N LEU A 137 2.50 5.35 -1.96
CA LEU A 137 1.74 6.59 -1.78
C LEU A 137 0.29 6.35 -2.23
N GLY A 138 -0.56 6.01 -1.29
CA GLY A 138 -1.98 5.73 -1.54
C GLY A 138 -2.86 6.45 -0.52
N THR A 139 -3.87 5.75 0.02
CA THR A 139 -4.69 6.23 1.15
C THR A 139 -3.84 6.50 2.39
N GLY A 140 -2.78 5.71 2.57
CA GLY A 140 -1.72 5.91 3.56
C GLY A 140 -0.34 6.00 2.91
N VAL A 141 0.71 5.92 3.73
CA VAL A 141 2.11 5.83 3.28
C VAL A 141 2.73 4.58 3.89
N GLY A 142 2.92 3.57 3.06
CA GLY A 142 3.67 2.37 3.42
C GLY A 142 5.12 2.45 2.98
N SER A 143 5.96 1.53 3.45
CA SER A 143 7.33 1.41 2.97
C SER A 143 7.93 0.02 3.20
N GLY A 144 8.79 -0.40 2.27
CA GLY A 144 9.65 -1.57 2.39
C GLY A 144 11.11 -1.17 2.32
N ILE A 145 11.93 -1.67 3.23
CA ILE A 145 13.35 -1.32 3.33
C ILE A 145 14.19 -2.57 3.01
N TYR A 146 15.02 -2.48 1.99
CA TYR A 146 16.04 -3.46 1.67
C TYR A 146 17.41 -2.99 2.11
N ALA A 147 18.15 -3.86 2.80
CA ALA A 147 19.55 -3.68 3.12
C ALA A 147 20.28 -5.03 3.03
N ASP A 148 21.46 -5.03 2.43
CA ASP A 148 22.26 -6.23 2.17
C ASP A 148 21.48 -7.33 1.42
N GLY A 149 20.66 -6.93 0.43
CA GLY A 149 19.83 -7.84 -0.37
C GLY A 149 18.67 -8.49 0.40
N ARG A 150 18.30 -7.95 1.56
CA ARG A 150 17.25 -8.51 2.43
C ARG A 150 16.25 -7.46 2.87
N LEU A 151 14.99 -7.85 2.92
CA LEU A 151 13.94 -7.02 3.48
C LEU A 151 14.11 -6.89 5.00
N ILE A 152 14.09 -5.67 5.51
CA ILE A 152 14.20 -5.34 6.93
C ILE A 152 12.84 -5.41 7.57
N ARG A 153 12.58 -6.46 8.35
CA ARG A 153 11.33 -6.65 9.12
C ARG A 153 11.45 -6.21 10.57
N GLY A 154 12.68 -6.04 11.08
CA GLY A 154 12.92 -5.75 12.50
C GLY A 154 12.62 -6.95 13.41
N TYR A 155 12.84 -6.75 14.72
CA TYR A 155 12.70 -7.83 15.71
C TYR A 155 11.25 -8.34 15.85
N GLN A 156 10.26 -7.45 15.72
CA GLN A 156 8.84 -7.77 15.87
C GLN A 156 8.05 -7.80 14.56
N GLY A 157 8.73 -7.76 13.40
CA GLY A 157 8.05 -7.72 12.11
C GLY A 157 7.39 -6.39 11.75
N LYS A 158 7.74 -5.31 12.42
CA LYS A 158 7.09 -3.99 12.31
C LYS A 158 8.07 -2.87 11.89
N ALA A 159 9.21 -3.21 11.27
CA ALA A 159 10.08 -2.22 10.67
C ALA A 159 9.50 -1.73 9.33
N GLY A 160 9.92 -0.55 8.90
CA GLY A 160 9.46 0.01 7.64
C GLY A 160 8.25 0.93 7.77
N GLU A 161 7.85 1.35 8.96
CA GLU A 161 6.75 2.29 9.20
C GLU A 161 7.17 3.75 8.96
N LEU A 162 7.81 4.04 7.80
CA LEU A 162 8.34 5.38 7.50
C LEU A 162 7.24 6.43 7.35
N GLY A 163 6.03 6.04 6.93
CA GLY A 163 4.87 6.92 6.88
C GLY A 163 4.51 7.54 8.24
N HIS A 164 4.88 6.86 9.32
CA HIS A 164 4.62 7.34 10.69
C HIS A 164 5.80 8.03 11.37
N MET A 165 6.90 8.27 10.66
CA MET A 165 7.96 9.13 11.18
C MET A 165 7.51 10.60 11.21
N ALA A 166 7.89 11.32 12.28
CA ALA A 166 7.53 12.72 12.51
C ALA A 166 8.44 13.66 11.69
N VAL A 167 8.35 13.56 10.38
CA VAL A 167 9.11 14.34 9.38
C VAL A 167 8.20 15.12 8.44
N GLY A 168 6.89 15.01 8.63
CA GLY A 168 5.86 15.77 7.93
C GLY A 168 5.59 17.15 8.53
N GLU A 169 4.47 17.73 8.15
CA GLU A 169 4.02 19.03 8.70
C GLU A 169 3.61 18.83 10.17
N PRO A 170 4.18 19.64 11.12
CA PRO A 170 4.11 19.33 12.55
C PRO A 170 2.71 19.48 13.17
N ASP A 171 1.82 20.22 12.54
CA ASP A 171 0.45 20.49 12.97
C ASP A 171 -0.58 19.50 12.39
N GLN A 172 -0.16 18.61 11.49
CA GLN A 172 -1.06 17.65 10.87
C GLN A 172 -1.27 16.42 11.76
N LEU A 173 -2.53 16.18 12.14
CA LEU A 173 -2.92 14.98 12.89
C LEU A 173 -2.97 13.77 11.94
N CYS A 174 -2.25 12.72 12.29
CA CYS A 174 -2.28 11.44 11.58
C CYS A 174 -3.39 10.51 12.13
N GLY A 175 -3.88 9.62 11.28
CA GLY A 175 -4.83 8.56 11.67
C GLY A 175 -4.32 7.67 12.81
N CYS A 176 -3.01 7.57 13.02
CA CYS A 176 -2.40 6.87 14.16
C CYS A 176 -2.47 7.64 15.49
N GLY A 177 -3.07 8.82 15.54
CA GLY A 177 -3.23 9.67 16.72
C GLY A 177 -2.03 10.57 17.05
N ARG A 178 -0.94 10.53 16.28
CA ARG A 178 0.23 11.40 16.44
C ARG A 178 0.19 12.58 15.47
N TYR A 179 0.93 13.63 15.79
CA TYR A 179 1.14 14.77 14.89
C TYR A 179 2.45 14.66 14.14
N GLY A 180 2.51 15.27 12.94
CA GLY A 180 3.72 15.39 12.16
C GLY A 180 4.17 14.14 11.42
N CYS A 181 3.35 13.10 11.34
CA CYS A 181 3.66 11.92 10.52
C CYS A 181 3.75 12.32 9.03
N LEU A 182 4.69 11.71 8.30
CA LEU A 182 4.82 11.89 6.84
C LEU A 182 3.50 11.62 6.12
N GLU A 183 2.82 10.53 6.47
CA GLU A 183 1.51 10.15 5.91
C GLU A 183 0.49 11.26 5.96
N ALA A 184 0.38 11.95 7.10
CA ALA A 184 -0.58 13.05 7.27
C ALA A 184 -0.29 14.25 6.34
N SER A 185 0.89 14.31 5.74
CA SER A 185 1.33 15.41 4.88
C SER A 185 1.38 15.06 3.39
N VAL A 186 1.57 13.77 3.02
CA VAL A 186 1.82 13.38 1.62
C VAL A 186 0.89 12.30 1.06
N ALA A 187 0.12 11.60 1.89
CA ALA A 187 -0.86 10.63 1.40
C ALA A 187 -1.98 11.28 0.58
N ALA A 188 -2.68 10.51 -0.24
CA ALA A 188 -3.73 11.02 -1.12
C ALA A 188 -4.78 11.90 -0.41
N PRO A 189 -5.27 11.57 0.82
CA PRO A 189 -6.13 12.48 1.56
C PRO A 189 -5.45 13.80 1.98
N ALA A 190 -4.13 13.81 2.20
CA ALA A 190 -3.38 15.03 2.51
C ALA A 190 -3.25 15.95 1.29
N VAL A 191 -3.02 15.37 0.12
CA VAL A 191 -3.05 16.12 -1.18
C VAL A 191 -4.40 16.79 -1.37
N ALA A 192 -5.50 16.06 -1.17
CA ALA A 192 -6.86 16.60 -1.27
C ALA A 192 -7.09 17.77 -0.30
N ARG A 193 -6.73 17.61 0.98
CA ARG A 193 -6.84 18.70 1.99
C ARG A 193 -6.01 19.91 1.62
N ARG A 194 -4.79 19.71 1.09
CA ARG A 194 -3.94 20.81 0.60
C ARG A 194 -4.57 21.53 -0.57
N ALA A 195 -5.18 20.82 -1.52
CA ALA A 195 -5.90 21.41 -2.63
C ALA A 195 -7.05 22.31 -2.17
N VAL A 196 -7.88 21.82 -1.25
CA VAL A 196 -8.99 22.60 -0.66
C VAL A 196 -8.46 23.87 0.05
N ARG A 197 -7.40 23.74 0.83
CA ARG A 197 -6.75 24.87 1.52
C ARG A 197 -6.24 25.92 0.53
N LEU A 198 -5.51 25.50 -0.50
CA LEU A 198 -4.95 26.42 -1.50
C LEU A 198 -6.03 27.06 -2.37
N LYS A 199 -7.07 26.31 -2.76
CA LYS A 199 -8.25 26.83 -3.44
C LYS A 199 -8.90 27.98 -2.66
N LYS A 200 -9.12 27.78 -1.35
CA LYS A 200 -9.68 28.82 -0.49
C LYS A 200 -8.83 30.09 -0.48
N LEU A 201 -7.52 29.96 -0.32
CA LEU A 201 -6.59 31.09 -0.35
C LEU A 201 -6.59 31.80 -1.73
N CYS A 202 -6.67 31.05 -2.82
CA CYS A 202 -6.78 31.58 -4.17
C CYS A 202 -8.01 32.47 -4.35
N LEU A 203 -9.16 31.99 -3.90
CA LEU A 203 -10.43 32.74 -3.93
C LEU A 203 -10.40 34.00 -3.04
N GLU A 204 -9.86 33.91 -1.84
CA GLU A 204 -9.70 35.05 -0.91
C GLU A 204 -8.82 36.16 -1.50
N GLN A 205 -7.87 35.79 -2.37
CA GLN A 205 -6.98 36.72 -3.07
C GLN A 205 -7.58 37.25 -4.38
N GLY A 206 -8.80 36.88 -4.74
CA GLY A 206 -9.45 37.24 -5.99
C GLY A 206 -8.79 36.63 -7.24
N MET A 207 -8.02 35.55 -7.06
CA MET A 207 -7.44 34.76 -8.13
C MET A 207 -8.38 33.63 -8.55
N TRP A 208 -8.10 33.04 -9.70
CA TRP A 208 -8.86 31.91 -10.23
C TRP A 208 -7.93 30.76 -10.61
N SER A 209 -8.42 29.54 -10.45
CA SER A 209 -7.82 28.29 -10.87
C SER A 209 -8.95 27.33 -11.28
N GLU A 210 -8.68 26.37 -12.14
CA GLU A 210 -9.67 25.35 -12.51
C GLU A 210 -10.16 24.53 -11.31
N LEU A 211 -9.34 24.39 -10.25
CA LEU A 211 -9.76 23.79 -9.00
C LEU A 211 -10.89 24.56 -8.30
N CYS A 212 -11.06 25.85 -8.59
CA CYS A 212 -12.12 26.67 -7.98
C CYS A 212 -13.52 26.24 -8.42
N ASP A 213 -13.66 25.66 -9.60
CA ASP A 213 -14.94 25.21 -10.15
C ASP A 213 -15.34 23.80 -9.70
N ILE A 214 -14.45 23.09 -9.00
CA ILE A 214 -14.66 21.72 -8.53
C ILE A 214 -15.12 21.77 -7.05
N PRO A 215 -16.23 21.12 -6.66
CA PRO A 215 -16.65 21.01 -5.26
C PRO A 215 -15.56 20.42 -4.36
N ASP A 216 -15.48 20.89 -3.09
CA ASP A 216 -14.40 20.47 -2.19
C ASP A 216 -14.41 18.95 -1.92
N GLU A 217 -15.59 18.36 -1.88
CA GLU A 217 -15.80 16.92 -1.70
C GLU A 217 -15.37 16.06 -2.89
N GLU A 218 -15.26 16.66 -4.07
CA GLU A 218 -14.79 16.00 -5.30
C GLU A 218 -13.28 16.16 -5.51
N LEU A 219 -12.62 17.06 -4.77
CA LEU A 219 -11.18 17.28 -4.85
C LEU A 219 -10.41 16.08 -4.24
N THR A 220 -10.13 15.09 -5.06
CA THR A 220 -9.23 13.98 -4.73
C THR A 220 -7.83 14.23 -5.29
N SER A 221 -6.81 13.50 -4.79
CA SER A 221 -5.44 13.56 -5.35
C SER A 221 -5.45 13.29 -6.86
N LYS A 222 -6.28 12.35 -7.33
CA LYS A 222 -6.44 12.00 -8.74
C LYS A 222 -6.99 13.19 -9.54
N VAL A 223 -8.08 13.80 -9.10
CA VAL A 223 -8.69 14.96 -9.78
C VAL A 223 -7.71 16.12 -9.88
N VAL A 224 -6.99 16.43 -8.80
CA VAL A 224 -5.95 17.47 -8.80
C VAL A 224 -4.84 17.16 -9.80
N ALA A 225 -4.41 15.89 -9.89
CA ALA A 225 -3.40 15.47 -10.86
C ALA A 225 -3.91 15.60 -12.31
N GLU A 226 -5.16 15.17 -12.57
CA GLU A 226 -5.78 15.30 -13.88
C GLU A 226 -5.85 16.76 -14.34
N VAL A 227 -6.26 17.69 -13.47
CA VAL A 227 -6.25 19.12 -13.75
C VAL A 227 -4.83 19.63 -14.02
N ALA A 228 -3.86 19.30 -13.16
CA ALA A 228 -2.48 19.74 -13.33
C ALA A 228 -1.88 19.28 -14.65
N LEU A 229 -2.16 18.05 -15.08
CA LEU A 229 -1.64 17.46 -16.32
C LEU A 229 -2.36 17.94 -17.57
N ALA A 230 -3.70 18.06 -17.52
CA ALA A 230 -4.49 18.40 -18.70
C ALA A 230 -4.37 19.89 -19.08
N THR A 231 -4.33 20.77 -18.10
CA THR A 231 -4.41 22.23 -18.35
C THR A 231 -3.16 22.99 -17.94
N GLY A 232 -2.30 22.37 -17.13
CA GLY A 232 -1.14 23.04 -16.59
C GLY A 232 -1.48 24.06 -15.50
N ASP A 233 -2.66 23.94 -14.88
CA ASP A 233 -3.12 24.84 -13.83
C ASP A 233 -2.07 25.02 -12.74
N SER A 234 -1.77 26.30 -12.42
CA SER A 234 -0.67 26.65 -11.50
C SER A 234 -0.96 26.24 -10.07
N LEU A 235 -2.24 26.33 -9.63
CA LEU A 235 -2.63 25.96 -8.28
C LEU A 235 -2.57 24.44 -8.09
N ALA A 236 -3.06 23.68 -9.08
CA ALA A 236 -3.00 22.23 -9.06
C ALA A 236 -1.54 21.72 -9.04
N ARG A 237 -0.64 22.37 -9.77
CA ARG A 237 0.80 22.08 -9.71
C ARG A 237 1.40 22.43 -8.35
N GLN A 238 1.05 23.59 -7.78
CA GLN A 238 1.52 24.01 -6.46
C GLN A 238 1.16 22.96 -5.37
N VAL A 239 -0.04 22.34 -5.45
CA VAL A 239 -0.42 21.27 -4.53
C VAL A 239 0.61 20.14 -4.51
N PHE A 240 1.06 19.71 -5.69
CA PHE A 240 2.08 18.65 -5.80
C PHE A 240 3.49 19.13 -5.49
N GLU A 241 3.84 20.39 -5.81
CA GLU A 241 5.13 20.97 -5.45
C GLU A 241 5.29 21.02 -3.92
N GLU A 242 4.32 21.56 -3.19
CA GLU A 242 4.33 21.56 -1.71
C GLU A 242 4.36 20.13 -1.13
N THR A 243 3.64 19.18 -1.73
CA THR A 243 3.68 17.78 -1.32
C THR A 243 5.06 17.16 -1.56
N GLY A 244 5.64 17.42 -2.72
CA GLY A 244 6.96 16.95 -3.12
C GLY A 244 8.08 17.50 -2.24
N GLU A 245 7.98 18.77 -1.81
CA GLU A 245 8.94 19.36 -0.86
C GLU A 245 8.93 18.65 0.50
N VAL A 246 7.73 18.32 1.03
CA VAL A 246 7.62 17.56 2.29
C VAL A 246 8.21 16.16 2.11
N LEU A 247 7.84 15.47 1.03
CA LEU A 247 8.37 14.14 0.72
C LEU A 247 9.88 14.18 0.54
N GLY A 248 10.41 15.14 -0.22
CA GLY A 248 11.84 15.27 -0.47
C GLY A 248 12.65 15.49 0.81
N ARG A 249 12.15 16.31 1.76
CA ARG A 249 12.77 16.45 3.07
C ARG A 249 12.76 15.15 3.87
N ALA A 250 11.68 14.37 3.80
CA ALA A 250 11.59 13.06 4.45
C ALA A 250 12.58 12.06 3.83
N LEU A 251 12.66 12.00 2.50
CA LEU A 251 13.63 11.14 1.80
C LEU A 251 15.08 11.47 2.17
N ALA A 252 15.41 12.76 2.33
CA ALA A 252 16.73 13.18 2.79
C ALA A 252 17.05 12.66 4.21
N GLN A 253 16.07 12.62 5.13
CA GLN A 253 16.24 12.03 6.45
C GLN A 253 16.44 10.51 6.37
N PHE A 254 15.64 9.84 5.52
CA PHE A 254 15.77 8.39 5.32
C PHE A 254 17.13 8.03 4.68
N ALA A 255 17.62 8.87 3.75
CA ALA A 255 18.95 8.69 3.17
C ALA A 255 20.06 8.79 4.23
N CYS A 256 19.95 9.71 5.20
CA CYS A 256 20.91 9.81 6.30
C CYS A 256 20.93 8.56 7.19
N PHE A 257 19.80 7.87 7.32
CA PHE A 257 19.69 6.68 8.15
C PHE A 257 20.11 5.39 7.42
N SER A 258 19.68 5.19 6.16
CA SER A 258 19.82 3.91 5.45
C SER A 258 20.78 3.94 4.26
N ALA A 259 21.18 5.14 3.78
CA ALA A 259 22.06 5.34 2.62
C ALA A 259 21.70 4.42 1.43
N PRO A 260 20.46 4.42 0.94
CA PRO A 260 20.03 3.49 -0.09
C PRO A 260 20.61 3.86 -1.46
N GLN A 261 20.74 2.86 -2.36
CA GLN A 261 21.08 3.07 -3.77
C GLN A 261 19.96 3.81 -4.51
N ALA A 262 18.71 3.59 -4.11
CA ALA A 262 17.53 4.20 -4.71
C ALA A 262 16.37 4.33 -3.74
N PHE A 263 15.53 5.35 -3.95
CA PHE A 263 14.15 5.39 -3.48
C PHE A 263 13.22 5.05 -4.64
N ILE A 264 12.30 4.13 -4.41
CA ILE A 264 11.26 3.72 -5.37
C ILE A 264 9.94 4.27 -4.86
N LEU A 265 9.28 5.07 -5.70
CA LEU A 265 7.96 5.61 -5.39
C LEU A 265 6.92 4.80 -6.16
N PHE A 266 5.94 4.27 -5.45
CA PHE A 266 4.86 3.47 -5.97
C PHE A 266 3.51 4.02 -5.49
N GLY A 267 2.51 4.12 -6.41
CA GLY A 267 1.18 4.63 -6.04
C GLY A 267 0.36 5.13 -7.23
#